data_608082e94589f488643390a72f4859f8
#
_entry.id   608082e94589f488643390a72f4859f8
#
_cell.length_a   1.000
_cell.length_b   1.000
_cell.length_c   1.000
_cell.angle_alpha   90.00
_cell.angle_beta   90.00
_cell.angle_gamma   90.00
#
_symmetry.space_group_name_H-M   'P 1'
#
loop_
_entity.id
_entity.type
_entity.pdbx_description
1 polymer ?
#
loop_
_entity_poly.entity_id
_entity_poly.type
_entity_poly.pdbx_seq_one_letter_code
_entity_poly.pdbx_strand_id
1 'polypeptide(L)'
;MHSSDDSQSMYIHEIMSKNVVKITYDTSALEISKTMVKRRISSVVIIDNNNKIIGIVTEKDLIKEICAKDLLANTITAGKVMSSPLITISKYSTINDATKLMVEKRIKHLAIHENNDIIGILTTYDLINVLRNKIKSMDLDSNLLDAISMADIPLEEGGFSLPLSEDELK
;
A
#
# COMPACT_ATOMS: atom_id res chain seq x y z
N MET A 1 -23.65 7.90 34.67
CA MET A 1 -23.18 6.55 34.32
C MET A 1 -22.59 6.63 32.90
N HIS A 2 -21.30 6.91 32.81
CA HIS A 2 -20.57 6.86 31.55
C HIS A 2 -20.05 5.42 31.41
N SER A 3 -20.65 4.66 30.53
CA SER A 3 -20.10 3.38 30.10
C SER A 3 -18.84 3.66 29.29
N SER A 4 -17.70 3.39 29.90
CA SER A 4 -16.39 3.30 29.24
C SER A 4 -16.41 2.10 28.30
N ASP A 5 -16.78 2.36 27.04
CA ASP A 5 -16.54 1.43 25.96
C ASP A 5 -15.10 1.68 25.44
N ASP A 6 -14.14 1.33 26.29
CA ASP A 6 -12.72 1.19 25.92
C ASP A 6 -12.54 -0.13 25.16
N SER A 7 -13.26 -0.27 24.05
CA SER A 7 -12.89 -1.24 23.02
C SER A 7 -11.56 -0.78 22.45
N GLN A 8 -10.52 -1.50 22.81
CA GLN A 8 -9.09 -1.29 22.51
C GLN A 8 -8.89 -0.83 21.07
N SER A 9 -8.81 0.50 20.87
CA SER A 9 -8.62 1.11 19.55
C SER A 9 -7.21 0.76 19.09
N MET A 10 -7.10 -0.13 18.12
CA MET A 10 -5.82 -0.50 17.51
C MET A 10 -5.29 0.66 16.68
N TYR A 11 -4.04 1.04 16.90
CA TYR A 11 -3.38 2.11 16.18
C TYR A 11 -2.69 1.59 14.91
N ILE A 12 -2.61 2.45 13.88
CA ILE A 12 -2.10 2.04 12.56
C ILE A 12 -0.61 1.70 12.57
N HIS A 13 0.19 2.23 13.51
CA HIS A 13 1.61 1.89 13.62
C HIS A 13 1.86 0.43 14.03
N GLU A 14 0.85 -0.25 14.56
CA GLU A 14 0.90 -1.67 14.95
C GLU A 14 0.78 -2.62 13.75
N ILE A 15 0.16 -2.12 12.65
CA ILE A 15 -0.21 -2.94 11.50
C ILE A 15 0.42 -2.48 10.17
N MET A 16 1.00 -1.28 10.13
CA MET A 16 1.62 -0.75 8.91
C MET A 16 2.86 -1.54 8.51
N SER A 17 3.13 -1.61 7.22
CA SER A 17 4.43 -2.03 6.71
C SER A 17 5.47 -0.93 6.93
N LYS A 18 6.59 -1.28 7.56
CA LYS A 18 7.74 -0.38 7.76
C LYS A 18 8.70 -0.37 6.58
N ASN A 19 8.50 -1.25 5.61
CA ASN A 19 9.33 -1.34 4.42
C ASN A 19 8.93 -0.29 3.37
N VAL A 20 9.31 0.96 3.60
CA VAL A 20 9.05 2.07 2.67
C VAL A 20 10.13 2.14 1.62
N VAL A 21 9.81 1.78 0.38
CA VAL A 21 10.72 1.90 -0.76
C VAL A 21 10.62 3.31 -1.32
N LYS A 22 11.73 4.05 -1.28
CA LYS A 22 11.87 5.41 -1.82
C LYS A 22 12.62 5.34 -3.16
N ILE A 23 12.12 6.05 -4.16
CA ILE A 23 12.67 6.11 -5.52
C ILE A 23 12.70 7.57 -5.96
N THR A 24 13.71 7.96 -6.73
CA THR A 24 13.85 9.33 -7.24
C THR A 24 12.86 9.60 -8.39
N TYR A 25 12.45 10.85 -8.53
CA TYR A 25 11.40 11.27 -9.47
C TYR A 25 11.79 11.08 -10.96
N ASP A 26 13.07 10.95 -11.25
CA ASP A 26 13.62 10.74 -12.60
C ASP A 26 13.75 9.26 -13.00
N THR A 27 13.54 8.34 -12.07
CA THR A 27 13.54 6.90 -12.34
C THR A 27 12.44 6.53 -13.34
N SER A 28 12.74 5.64 -14.29
CA SER A 28 11.76 5.21 -15.30
C SER A 28 10.63 4.37 -14.70
N ALA A 29 9.44 4.45 -15.31
CA ALA A 29 8.31 3.62 -14.93
C ALA A 29 8.60 2.11 -15.07
N LEU A 30 9.47 1.74 -16.02
CA LEU A 30 9.94 0.37 -16.17
C LEU A 30 10.73 -0.11 -14.96
N GLU A 31 11.68 0.70 -14.46
CA GLU A 31 12.45 0.35 -13.26
C GLU A 31 11.60 0.31 -12.01
N ILE A 32 10.60 1.19 -11.90
CA ILE A 32 9.61 1.15 -10.83
C ILE A 32 8.84 -0.18 -10.87
N SER A 33 8.33 -0.56 -12.05
CA SER A 33 7.59 -1.81 -12.24
C SER A 33 8.43 -3.03 -11.86
N LYS A 34 9.70 -3.09 -12.33
CA LYS A 34 10.64 -4.15 -11.95
C LYS A 34 10.90 -4.18 -10.43
N THR A 35 11.01 -3.01 -9.81
CA THR A 35 11.21 -2.91 -8.36
C THR A 35 10.00 -3.42 -7.59
N MET A 36 8.78 -3.05 -8.02
CA MET A 36 7.54 -3.53 -7.41
C MET A 36 7.44 -5.05 -7.48
N VAL A 37 7.65 -5.64 -8.65
CA VAL A 37 7.64 -7.10 -8.85
C VAL A 37 8.70 -7.79 -8.00
N LYS A 38 9.97 -7.34 -8.09
CA LYS A 38 11.09 -7.95 -7.35
C LYS A 38 10.91 -7.89 -5.83
N ARG A 39 10.35 -6.80 -5.31
CA ARG A 39 10.13 -6.59 -3.87
C ARG A 39 8.75 -7.01 -3.39
N ARG A 40 7.87 -7.46 -4.31
CA ARG A 40 6.48 -7.84 -4.02
C ARG A 40 5.71 -6.73 -3.30
N ILE A 41 5.81 -5.51 -3.82
CA ILE A 41 5.13 -4.31 -3.31
C ILE A 41 4.30 -3.66 -4.41
N SER A 42 3.18 -3.05 -4.05
CA SER A 42 2.23 -2.40 -4.97
C SER A 42 2.35 -0.88 -5.02
N SER A 43 3.33 -0.31 -4.30
CA SER A 43 3.58 1.13 -4.30
C SER A 43 5.02 1.47 -3.94
N VAL A 44 5.49 2.63 -4.42
CA VAL A 44 6.77 3.24 -4.04
C VAL A 44 6.59 4.73 -3.77
N VAL A 45 7.30 5.25 -2.77
CA VAL A 45 7.30 6.67 -2.43
C VAL A 45 8.32 7.40 -3.31
N ILE A 46 7.93 8.54 -3.87
CA ILE A 46 8.77 9.32 -4.76
C ILE A 46 9.41 10.49 -4.01
N ILE A 47 10.71 10.63 -4.19
CA ILE A 47 11.52 11.70 -3.61
C ILE A 47 12.15 12.58 -4.70
N ASP A 48 12.38 13.84 -4.35
CA ASP A 48 13.18 14.77 -5.16
C ASP A 48 14.69 14.63 -4.88
N ASN A 49 15.51 15.44 -5.54
CA ASN A 49 16.97 15.46 -5.39
C ASN A 49 17.44 15.86 -3.98
N ASN A 50 16.57 16.47 -3.19
CA ASN A 50 16.84 16.85 -1.80
C ASN A 50 16.32 15.81 -0.79
N ASN A 51 15.97 14.60 -1.25
CA ASN A 51 15.33 13.54 -0.47
C ASN A 51 13.97 13.92 0.11
N LYS A 52 13.34 14.99 -0.35
CA LYS A 52 12.00 15.38 0.06
C LYS A 52 10.97 14.49 -0.64
N ILE A 53 10.02 13.98 0.13
CA ILE A 53 8.93 13.18 -0.41
C ILE A 53 7.95 14.09 -1.16
N ILE A 54 7.67 13.74 -2.43
CA ILE A 54 6.85 14.53 -3.35
C ILE A 54 5.61 13.80 -3.88
N GLY A 55 5.54 12.46 -3.72
CA GLY A 55 4.40 11.71 -4.20
C GLY A 55 4.54 10.20 -3.96
N ILE A 56 3.65 9.47 -4.60
CA ILE A 56 3.59 8.01 -4.59
C ILE A 56 3.28 7.51 -6.00
N VAL A 57 3.90 6.40 -6.40
CA VAL A 57 3.50 5.63 -7.59
C VAL A 57 2.94 4.31 -7.12
N THR A 58 1.76 3.96 -7.60
CA THR A 58 1.08 2.68 -7.37
C THR A 58 0.93 1.91 -8.67
N GLU A 59 0.58 0.62 -8.59
CA GLU A 59 0.24 -0.20 -9.76
C GLU A 59 -0.85 0.46 -10.61
N LYS A 60 -1.86 1.08 -9.97
CA LYS A 60 -2.94 1.79 -10.67
C LYS A 60 -2.42 2.98 -11.48
N ASP A 61 -1.42 3.71 -10.95
CA ASP A 61 -0.82 4.84 -11.67
C ASP A 61 -0.06 4.34 -12.91
N LEU A 62 0.67 3.24 -12.81
CA LEU A 62 1.36 2.61 -13.94
C LEU A 62 0.37 2.15 -15.02
N ILE A 63 -0.71 1.49 -14.64
CA ILE A 63 -1.76 1.06 -15.58
C ILE A 63 -2.38 2.29 -16.27
N LYS A 64 -2.75 3.31 -15.50
CA LYS A 64 -3.44 4.50 -16.01
C LYS A 64 -2.53 5.36 -16.90
N GLU A 65 -1.30 5.59 -16.47
CA GLU A 65 -0.41 6.56 -17.11
C GLU A 65 0.50 5.95 -18.17
N ILE A 66 0.69 4.63 -18.17
CA ILE A 66 1.53 3.92 -19.13
C ILE A 66 0.69 3.00 -20.03
N CYS A 67 0.08 1.94 -19.45
CA CYS A 67 -0.59 0.90 -20.24
C CYS A 67 -1.81 1.45 -20.99
N ALA A 68 -2.68 2.22 -20.32
CA ALA A 68 -3.89 2.78 -20.94
C ALA A 68 -3.60 3.85 -22.00
N LYS A 69 -2.36 4.38 -22.05
CA LYS A 69 -1.93 5.38 -23.03
C LYS A 69 -0.98 4.83 -24.07
N ASP A 70 -0.71 3.52 -24.04
CA ASP A 70 0.22 2.82 -24.93
C ASP A 70 1.62 3.49 -25.00
N LEU A 71 2.16 3.85 -23.82
CA LEU A 71 3.44 4.52 -23.69
C LEU A 71 4.56 3.53 -23.35
N LEU A 72 5.78 3.84 -23.83
CA LEU A 72 6.98 3.07 -23.50
C LEU A 72 7.44 3.37 -22.06
N ALA A 73 7.31 2.40 -21.16
CA ALA A 73 7.58 2.55 -19.73
C ALA A 73 9.04 3.02 -19.43
N ASN A 74 10.00 2.72 -20.29
CA ASN A 74 11.40 3.14 -20.14
C ASN A 74 11.63 4.63 -20.44
N THR A 75 10.70 5.30 -21.13
CA THR A 75 10.81 6.72 -21.52
C THR A 75 10.05 7.66 -20.58
N ILE A 76 9.22 7.12 -19.70
CA ILE A 76 8.37 7.90 -18.78
C ILE A 76 8.94 7.79 -17.37
N THR A 77 9.11 8.94 -16.71
CA THR A 77 9.69 9.01 -15.37
C THR A 77 8.62 8.94 -14.25
N ALA A 78 9.06 8.57 -13.04
CA ALA A 78 8.24 8.57 -11.83
C ALA A 78 7.47 9.88 -11.63
N GLY A 79 8.13 11.02 -11.84
CA GLY A 79 7.52 12.35 -11.70
C GLY A 79 6.33 12.60 -12.64
N LYS A 80 6.25 11.89 -13.77
CA LYS A 80 5.13 12.00 -14.73
C LYS A 80 3.95 11.08 -14.38
N VAL A 81 4.20 9.99 -13.66
CA VAL A 81 3.16 8.99 -13.33
C VAL A 81 2.68 9.09 -11.90
N MET A 82 3.46 9.71 -10.99
CA MET A 82 3.13 9.77 -9.57
C MET A 82 1.83 10.51 -9.29
N SER A 83 1.12 10.05 -8.26
CA SER A 83 0.07 10.81 -7.60
C SER A 83 0.71 11.76 -6.57
N SER A 84 0.36 13.05 -6.65
CA SER A 84 0.86 14.13 -5.77
C SER A 84 -0.27 15.11 -5.45
N PRO A 85 -0.34 15.71 -4.24
CA PRO A 85 0.54 15.43 -3.08
C PRO A 85 0.29 14.05 -2.48
N LEU A 86 1.29 13.52 -1.75
CA LEU A 86 1.15 12.28 -0.99
C LEU A 86 0.14 12.47 0.14
N ILE A 87 -0.88 11.59 0.20
CA ILE A 87 -1.85 11.58 1.28
C ILE A 87 -1.24 10.82 2.46
N THR A 88 -1.22 11.45 3.61
CA THR A 88 -0.59 10.93 4.82
C THR A 88 -1.53 10.94 6.01
N ILE A 89 -1.24 10.10 7.01
CA ILE A 89 -1.93 10.07 8.30
C ILE A 89 -0.93 9.83 9.42
N SER A 90 -1.21 10.33 10.63
CA SER A 90 -0.34 10.15 11.79
C SER A 90 -0.27 8.68 12.23
N LYS A 91 0.89 8.23 12.68
CA LYS A 91 1.07 6.88 13.23
C LYS A 91 0.18 6.59 14.44
N TYR A 92 -0.30 7.62 15.13
CA TYR A 92 -1.19 7.52 16.29
C TYR A 92 -2.68 7.50 15.93
N SER A 93 -3.02 7.60 14.64
CA SER A 93 -4.41 7.45 14.18
C SER A 93 -4.88 6.01 14.33
N THR A 94 -6.20 5.86 14.42
CA THR A 94 -6.83 4.55 14.53
C THR A 94 -7.03 3.90 13.16
N ILE A 95 -7.28 2.60 13.14
CA ILE A 95 -7.70 1.87 11.93
C ILE A 95 -8.95 2.49 11.31
N ASN A 96 -9.89 2.94 12.15
CA ASN A 96 -11.14 3.57 11.70
C ASN A 96 -10.86 4.89 10.95
N ASP A 97 -9.94 5.72 11.45
CA ASP A 97 -9.54 6.97 10.80
C ASP A 97 -8.88 6.70 9.44
N ALA A 98 -7.98 5.72 9.39
CA ALA A 98 -7.32 5.31 8.15
C ALA A 98 -8.33 4.78 7.12
N THR A 99 -9.26 3.93 7.55
CA THR A 99 -10.30 3.37 6.68
C THR A 99 -11.20 4.46 6.12
N LYS A 100 -11.67 5.40 6.95
CA LYS A 100 -12.46 6.55 6.50
C LYS A 100 -11.71 7.38 5.45
N LEU A 101 -10.44 7.67 5.71
CA LEU A 101 -9.62 8.46 4.79
C LEU A 101 -9.39 7.74 3.45
N MET A 102 -9.12 6.43 3.49
CA MET A 102 -8.97 5.63 2.26
C MET A 102 -10.25 5.61 1.42
N VAL A 103 -11.42 5.45 2.06
CA VAL A 103 -12.73 5.46 1.37
C VAL A 103 -13.02 6.86 0.79
N GLU A 104 -12.86 7.92 1.59
CA GLU A 104 -13.09 9.30 1.17
C GLU A 104 -12.23 9.68 -0.03
N LYS A 105 -10.95 9.38 0.02
CA LYS A 105 -9.98 9.71 -1.03
C LYS A 105 -9.93 8.68 -2.17
N ARG A 106 -10.67 7.56 -2.06
CA ARG A 106 -10.67 6.43 -3.02
C ARG A 106 -9.27 5.89 -3.30
N ILE A 107 -8.47 5.75 -2.24
CA ILE A 107 -7.09 5.23 -2.29
C ILE A 107 -6.98 3.89 -1.54
N LYS A 108 -6.02 3.06 -1.94
CA LYS A 108 -5.72 1.76 -1.31
C LYS A 108 -4.40 1.76 -0.54
N HIS A 109 -3.63 2.84 -0.65
CA HIS A 109 -2.33 3.02 -0.02
C HIS A 109 -2.33 4.34 0.73
N LEU A 110 -1.91 4.32 1.98
CA LEU A 110 -1.86 5.49 2.85
C LEU A 110 -0.48 5.56 3.49
N ALA A 111 0.21 6.66 3.31
CA ALA A 111 1.52 6.85 3.91
C ALA A 111 1.39 7.28 5.37
N ILE A 112 2.17 6.66 6.23
CA ILE A 112 2.13 6.91 7.67
C ILE A 112 3.30 7.81 8.05
N HIS A 113 2.99 8.93 8.70
CA HIS A 113 4.02 9.85 9.15
C HIS A 113 4.19 9.87 10.66
N GLU A 114 5.42 10.14 11.07
CA GLU A 114 5.79 10.56 12.41
C GLU A 114 6.64 11.82 12.28
N ASN A 115 6.26 12.90 12.99
CA ASN A 115 6.82 14.24 12.78
C ASN A 115 6.69 14.62 11.27
N ASN A 116 7.79 14.79 10.56
CA ASN A 116 7.78 15.09 9.12
C ASN A 116 8.30 13.93 8.24
N ASP A 117 8.55 12.77 8.84
CA ASP A 117 9.08 11.60 8.13
C ASP A 117 7.99 10.58 7.83
N ILE A 118 8.07 9.97 6.64
CA ILE A 118 7.25 8.80 6.31
C ILE A 118 7.95 7.55 6.85
N ILE A 119 7.27 6.89 7.80
CA ILE A 119 7.79 5.74 8.54
C ILE A 119 7.14 4.42 8.15
N GLY A 120 6.07 4.47 7.37
CA GLY A 120 5.34 3.27 6.95
C GLY A 120 4.35 3.52 5.82
N ILE A 121 3.86 2.42 5.26
CA ILE A 121 2.73 2.39 4.34
C ILE A 121 1.68 1.45 4.91
N LEU A 122 0.44 1.89 4.90
CA LEU A 122 -0.73 1.08 5.23
C LEU A 122 -1.54 0.84 3.95
N THR A 123 -1.92 -0.40 3.73
CA THR A 123 -2.73 -0.79 2.58
C THR A 123 -4.09 -1.34 3.01
N THR A 124 -5.04 -1.42 2.08
CA THR A 124 -6.31 -2.12 2.34
C THR A 124 -6.09 -3.60 2.67
N TYR A 125 -4.99 -4.21 2.18
CA TYR A 125 -4.61 -5.57 2.51
C TYR A 125 -4.28 -5.73 4.01
N ASP A 126 -3.55 -4.78 4.59
CA ASP A 126 -3.22 -4.79 6.02
C ASP A 126 -4.49 -4.71 6.88
N LEU A 127 -5.47 -3.86 6.46
CA LEU A 127 -6.75 -3.73 7.13
C LEU A 127 -7.56 -5.04 7.08
N ILE A 128 -7.58 -5.72 5.93
CA ILE A 128 -8.26 -7.01 5.77
C ILE A 128 -7.61 -8.08 6.64
N ASN A 129 -6.27 -8.11 6.74
CA ASN A 129 -5.57 -9.06 7.60
C ASN A 129 -5.93 -8.87 9.09
N VAL A 130 -6.03 -7.63 9.55
CA VAL A 130 -6.49 -7.34 10.92
C VAL A 130 -7.91 -7.85 11.14
N LEU A 131 -8.83 -7.56 10.22
CA LEU A 131 -10.22 -8.02 10.30
C LEU A 131 -10.28 -9.54 10.36
N ARG A 132 -9.55 -10.22 9.51
CA ARG A 132 -9.49 -11.68 9.45
C ARG A 132 -8.97 -12.30 10.75
N ASN A 133 -7.93 -11.71 11.34
CA ASN A 133 -7.38 -12.18 12.62
C ASN A 133 -8.38 -11.97 13.77
N LYS A 134 -9.11 -10.85 13.79
CA LYS A 134 -10.17 -10.61 14.78
C LYS A 134 -11.31 -11.61 14.65
N ILE A 135 -11.78 -11.88 13.43
CA ILE A 135 -12.85 -12.86 13.18
C ILE A 135 -12.43 -14.26 13.68
N LYS A 136 -11.18 -14.67 13.40
CA LYS A 136 -10.64 -15.94 13.91
C LYS A 136 -10.63 -16.03 15.44
N SER A 137 -10.29 -14.92 16.11
CA SER A 137 -10.23 -14.90 17.58
C SER A 137 -11.60 -14.87 18.26
N MET A 138 -12.67 -14.54 17.52
CA MET A 138 -14.03 -14.45 18.05
C MET A 138 -14.87 -15.72 17.83
N ASP A 139 -14.27 -16.79 17.30
CA ASP A 139 -14.94 -18.06 16.97
C ASP A 139 -16.20 -17.88 16.09
N LEU A 140 -16.22 -16.79 15.32
CA LEU A 140 -17.30 -16.42 14.43
C LEU A 140 -17.20 -17.20 13.12
N ASP A 141 -18.32 -17.73 12.72
CA ASP A 141 -18.69 -18.50 11.53
C ASP A 141 -17.59 -18.73 10.47
N SER A 142 -17.17 -19.99 10.32
CA SER A 142 -16.20 -20.46 9.34
C SER A 142 -16.53 -20.00 7.91
N ASN A 143 -17.81 -19.85 7.58
CA ASN A 143 -18.27 -19.41 6.25
C ASN A 143 -17.82 -17.98 5.89
N LEU A 144 -17.75 -17.07 6.87
CA LEU A 144 -17.26 -15.70 6.64
C LEU A 144 -15.74 -15.69 6.43
N LEU A 145 -15.02 -16.55 7.15
CA LEU A 145 -13.58 -16.74 6.97
C LEU A 145 -13.25 -17.32 5.59
N ASP A 146 -14.08 -18.30 5.14
CA ASP A 146 -13.93 -18.90 3.82
C ASP A 146 -14.23 -17.90 2.71
N ALA A 147 -15.26 -17.07 2.85
CA ALA A 147 -15.58 -16.01 1.90
C ALA A 147 -14.47 -14.96 1.79
N ILE A 148 -13.85 -14.55 2.90
CA ILE A 148 -12.70 -13.64 2.91
C ILE A 148 -11.46 -14.33 2.35
N SER A 149 -11.31 -15.63 2.57
CA SER A 149 -10.21 -16.45 2.04
C SER A 149 -10.30 -16.68 0.53
N MET A 150 -11.53 -16.82 0.01
CA MET A 150 -11.81 -16.99 -1.42
C MET A 150 -11.72 -15.68 -2.22
N ALA A 151 -11.67 -14.52 -1.57
CA ALA A 151 -11.51 -13.22 -2.23
C ALA A 151 -10.06 -12.97 -2.66
N ASP A 152 -9.43 -13.92 -3.36
CA ASP A 152 -8.09 -13.82 -4.03
C ASP A 152 -7.02 -13.04 -3.25
N ILE A 153 -7.06 -13.13 -1.92
CA ILE A 153 -6.05 -12.56 -1.04
C ILE A 153 -5.05 -13.68 -0.77
N PRO A 154 -3.84 -13.62 -1.32
CA PRO A 154 -2.83 -14.65 -1.07
C PRO A 154 -2.61 -14.84 0.43
N LEU A 155 -2.81 -16.06 0.92
CA LEU A 155 -2.75 -16.43 2.34
C LEU A 155 -1.33 -16.58 2.88
N GLU A 156 -0.32 -16.40 2.03
CA GLU A 156 1.08 -16.61 2.40
C GLU A 156 1.86 -15.30 2.41
N GLU A 157 2.81 -15.22 3.32
CA GLU A 157 3.85 -14.20 3.38
C GLU A 157 4.63 -14.18 2.07
N GLY A 158 4.17 -13.42 1.10
CA GLY A 158 4.79 -13.35 -0.21
C GLY A 158 3.75 -13.22 -1.28
N GLY A 159 3.53 -11.98 -1.71
CA GLY A 159 2.64 -11.64 -2.80
C GLY A 159 2.76 -12.57 -3.99
N PHE A 160 1.71 -12.51 -4.78
CA PHE A 160 1.51 -13.11 -6.09
C PHE A 160 2.79 -13.69 -6.72
N SER A 161 2.96 -14.99 -6.61
CA SER A 161 4.01 -15.73 -7.29
C SER A 161 3.57 -16.01 -8.71
N LEU A 162 3.83 -15.07 -9.62
CA LEU A 162 4.08 -15.48 -10.99
C LEU A 162 5.49 -16.10 -11.01
N PRO A 163 5.68 -17.31 -11.51
CA PRO A 163 6.99 -17.82 -11.83
C PRO A 163 7.47 -17.15 -13.13
N LEU A 164 7.84 -15.87 -13.01
CA LEU A 164 8.59 -15.24 -14.10
C LEU A 164 10.02 -15.76 -13.98
N SER A 165 10.45 -16.51 -14.98
CA SER A 165 11.85 -16.87 -15.12
C SER A 165 12.71 -15.62 -15.23
N GLU A 166 13.95 -15.66 -14.72
CA GLU A 166 14.87 -14.54 -14.82
C GLU A 166 15.12 -14.06 -16.28
N ASP A 167 14.76 -14.89 -17.26
CA ASP A 167 14.89 -14.60 -18.70
C ASP A 167 13.75 -13.72 -19.25
N GLU A 168 12.60 -13.60 -18.55
CA GLU A 168 11.47 -12.76 -18.99
C GLU A 168 11.57 -11.30 -18.55
N LEU A 169 12.59 -10.95 -17.74
CA LEU A 169 12.84 -9.60 -17.22
C LEU A 169 13.98 -8.84 -17.91
N LYS A 170 14.46 -9.33 -19.05
CA LYS A 170 15.51 -8.66 -19.85
C LYS A 170 14.94 -7.66 -20.84
#